data_07e32d274e0bea1cdeca48db3362384f
#
_entry.id   07e32d274e0bea1cdeca48db3362384f
#
_cell.length_a   1.000
_cell.length_b   1.000
_cell.length_c   1.000
_cell.angle_alpha   90.00
_cell.angle_beta   90.00
_cell.angle_gamma   90.00
#
_symmetry.space_group_name_H-M   'P 1'
#
loop_
_entity.id
_entity.type
_entity.pdbx_description
1 polymer ?
#
loop_
_entity_poly.entity_id
_entity_poly.type
_entity_poly.pdbx_seq_one_letter_code
_entity_poly.pdbx_strand_id
1 'polypeptide(L)'
;MTVPAILLALRPLLAVLVVLFLIPWIFRRPLGEFTGFLRDLRSLLRAAEESKKLGPTERSVPDMTKLFLPTINRDFPAFNWPEERIAIEKRLVSVLAARQALDLSKLVSPSESLRERVRLAIEDDRMNGLTRSFSDIVIHKTAIADYKNLPTLTEIRIVSSVGFLASLSGESVKKSEGKARAAALAAPHRVETSVTSVLVHAQSVNAKSGYQKIVGISCPHCGAPLQRADARICPFCKSALVQTDSMVWSLEEIEFQTLI
;
A
#
# COMPACT_ATOMS: atom_id res chain seq x y z
N MET A 1 -27.25 -76.54 -40.83
CA MET A 1 -27.26 -75.15 -40.30
C MET A 1 -25.81 -74.68 -40.38
N THR A 2 -25.55 -73.71 -41.24
CA THR A 2 -24.20 -73.29 -41.61
C THR A 2 -23.60 -72.38 -40.56
N VAL A 3 -22.35 -72.60 -40.21
CA VAL A 3 -21.53 -71.85 -39.23
C VAL A 3 -21.64 -70.32 -39.27
N PRO A 4 -21.89 -69.66 -40.43
CA PRO A 4 -22.03 -68.19 -40.52
C PRO A 4 -23.31 -67.62 -39.87
N ALA A 5 -24.40 -68.37 -39.73
CA ALA A 5 -25.63 -67.92 -39.13
C ALA A 5 -25.54 -67.77 -37.59
N ILE A 6 -24.77 -68.67 -36.96
CA ILE A 6 -24.50 -68.62 -35.53
C ILE A 6 -23.61 -67.43 -35.16
N LEU A 7 -22.65 -67.12 -36.02
CA LEU A 7 -21.75 -65.91 -35.80
C LEU A 7 -22.53 -64.58 -35.94
N LEU A 8 -23.55 -64.54 -36.79
CA LEU A 8 -24.34 -63.32 -36.97
C LEU A 8 -25.29 -63.08 -35.76
N ALA A 9 -25.79 -64.17 -35.16
CA ALA A 9 -26.66 -64.08 -33.96
C ALA A 9 -25.88 -63.72 -32.69
N LEU A 10 -24.55 -63.98 -32.61
CA LEU A 10 -23.69 -63.66 -31.47
C LEU A 10 -23.20 -62.18 -31.51
N ARG A 11 -23.30 -61.46 -32.60
CA ARG A 11 -22.83 -60.07 -32.72
C ARG A 11 -23.40 -59.12 -31.67
N PRO A 12 -24.73 -59.09 -31.37
CA PRO A 12 -25.26 -58.18 -30.38
C PRO A 12 -24.80 -58.52 -28.98
N LEU A 13 -24.58 -59.79 -28.68
CA LEU A 13 -24.09 -60.27 -27.36
C LEU A 13 -22.65 -59.86 -27.13
N LEU A 14 -21.80 -59.94 -28.15
CA LEU A 14 -20.41 -59.50 -28.12
C LEU A 14 -20.32 -58.01 -27.98
N ALA A 15 -21.16 -57.22 -28.63
CA ALA A 15 -21.21 -55.79 -28.49
C ALA A 15 -21.61 -55.37 -27.05
N VAL A 16 -22.56 -56.02 -26.44
CA VAL A 16 -22.95 -55.77 -25.06
C VAL A 16 -21.83 -56.12 -24.07
N LEU A 17 -21.12 -57.24 -24.29
CA LEU A 17 -19.94 -57.61 -23.47
C LEU A 17 -18.81 -56.62 -23.60
N VAL A 18 -18.52 -56.10 -24.81
CA VAL A 18 -17.51 -55.09 -25.04
C VAL A 18 -17.87 -53.79 -24.31
N VAL A 19 -19.14 -53.35 -24.37
CA VAL A 19 -19.62 -52.18 -23.67
C VAL A 19 -19.54 -52.34 -22.16
N LEU A 20 -19.96 -53.50 -21.64
CA LEU A 20 -19.95 -53.77 -20.19
C LEU A 20 -18.54 -53.88 -19.60
N PHE A 21 -17.54 -54.32 -20.39
CA PHE A 21 -16.16 -54.43 -19.95
C PHE A 21 -15.28 -53.22 -20.24
N LEU A 22 -15.49 -52.56 -21.39
CA LEU A 22 -14.68 -51.39 -21.78
C LEU A 22 -15.08 -50.13 -21.04
N ILE A 23 -16.36 -49.92 -20.80
CA ILE A 23 -16.83 -48.70 -20.07
C ILE A 23 -16.22 -48.64 -18.65
N PRO A 24 -16.33 -49.64 -17.78
CA PRO A 24 -15.71 -49.59 -16.46
C PRO A 24 -14.18 -49.55 -16.50
N TRP A 25 -13.55 -50.11 -17.55
CA TRP A 25 -12.10 -50.10 -17.70
C TRP A 25 -11.59 -48.69 -18.12
N ILE A 26 -12.31 -48.01 -19.01
CA ILE A 26 -12.03 -46.61 -19.41
C ILE A 26 -12.25 -45.63 -18.26
N PHE A 27 -13.28 -45.85 -17.44
CA PHE A 27 -13.57 -44.97 -16.29
C PHE A 27 -12.78 -45.28 -15.03
N ARG A 28 -12.15 -46.49 -14.92
CA ARG A 28 -11.33 -46.83 -13.74
C ARG A 28 -9.98 -46.14 -13.67
N ARG A 29 -9.37 -45.79 -14.82
CA ARG A 29 -8.07 -45.11 -14.84
C ARG A 29 -8.13 -43.62 -14.46
N PRO A 30 -9.08 -42.79 -14.92
CA PRO A 30 -9.09 -41.39 -14.53
C PRO A 30 -9.68 -41.10 -13.13
N LEU A 31 -10.45 -42.01 -12.55
CA LEU A 31 -11.05 -41.83 -11.22
C LEU A 31 -10.03 -41.76 -10.09
N GLY A 32 -8.89 -42.47 -10.22
CA GLY A 32 -7.80 -42.44 -9.24
C GLY A 32 -7.09 -41.09 -9.18
N GLU A 33 -6.83 -40.47 -10.34
CA GLU A 33 -6.19 -39.17 -10.44
C GLU A 33 -7.17 -38.05 -10.05
N PHE A 34 -8.46 -38.21 -10.38
CA PHE A 34 -9.50 -37.26 -10.02
C PHE A 34 -9.79 -37.23 -8.51
N THR A 35 -9.69 -38.35 -7.82
CA THR A 35 -9.80 -38.36 -6.35
C THR A 35 -8.58 -37.75 -5.67
N GLY A 36 -7.39 -37.84 -6.25
CA GLY A 36 -6.19 -37.14 -5.83
C GLY A 36 -6.38 -35.62 -5.97
N PHE A 37 -6.78 -35.15 -7.15
CA PHE A 37 -7.04 -33.76 -7.41
C PHE A 37 -8.12 -33.15 -6.48
N LEU A 38 -9.22 -33.87 -6.23
CA LEU A 38 -10.27 -33.43 -5.30
C LEU A 38 -9.77 -33.36 -3.84
N ARG A 39 -8.85 -34.27 -3.47
CA ARG A 39 -8.23 -34.25 -2.14
C ARG A 39 -7.31 -33.03 -1.98
N ASP A 40 -6.49 -32.73 -3.00
CA ASP A 40 -5.59 -31.60 -3.03
C ASP A 40 -6.38 -30.28 -3.07
N LEU A 41 -7.46 -30.21 -3.85
CA LEU A 41 -8.36 -29.07 -3.86
C LEU A 41 -9.02 -28.82 -2.48
N ARG A 42 -9.45 -29.89 -1.80
CA ARG A 42 -9.99 -29.79 -0.44
C ARG A 42 -8.93 -29.36 0.57
N SER A 43 -7.68 -29.81 0.43
CA SER A 43 -6.58 -29.36 1.29
C SER A 43 -6.27 -27.88 1.07
N LEU A 44 -6.29 -27.40 -0.19
CA LEU A 44 -6.12 -25.98 -0.53
C LEU A 44 -7.29 -25.13 -0.02
N LEU A 45 -8.51 -25.60 -0.13
CA LEU A 45 -9.68 -24.90 0.40
C LEU A 45 -9.65 -24.83 1.94
N ARG A 46 -9.23 -25.88 2.63
CA ARG A 46 -9.03 -25.88 4.09
C ARG A 46 -7.91 -24.93 4.51
N ALA A 47 -6.77 -24.96 3.80
CA ALA A 47 -5.67 -24.02 4.04
C ALA A 47 -6.11 -22.55 3.80
N ALA A 48 -6.94 -22.31 2.79
CA ALA A 48 -7.52 -20.99 2.54
C ALA A 48 -8.54 -20.57 3.62
N GLU A 49 -9.33 -21.50 4.17
CA GLU A 49 -10.22 -21.24 5.30
C GLU A 49 -9.46 -21.03 6.61
N GLU A 50 -8.39 -21.77 6.86
CA GLU A 50 -7.52 -21.57 8.01
C GLU A 50 -6.76 -20.24 7.93
N SER A 51 -6.28 -19.87 6.75
CA SER A 51 -5.67 -18.54 6.55
C SER A 51 -6.64 -17.38 6.76
N LYS A 52 -7.93 -17.56 6.44
CA LYS A 52 -8.99 -16.59 6.76
C LYS A 52 -9.29 -16.52 8.26
N LYS A 53 -9.18 -17.62 9.00
CA LYS A 53 -9.38 -17.69 10.46
C LYS A 53 -8.23 -17.06 11.24
N LEU A 54 -7.01 -17.10 10.71
CA LEU A 54 -5.82 -16.52 11.33
C LEU A 54 -5.77 -15.00 11.25
N GLY A 55 -6.66 -14.37 10.47
CA GLY A 55 -6.67 -12.92 10.25
C GLY A 55 -5.44 -12.44 9.47
N PRO A 56 -5.41 -11.20 9.04
CA PRO A 56 -4.24 -10.61 8.40
C PRO A 56 -3.09 -10.53 9.40
N THR A 57 -1.93 -11.05 8.98
CA THR A 57 -0.70 -11.04 9.79
C THR A 57 -0.03 -9.66 9.69
N GLU A 58 0.57 -9.20 10.80
CA GLU A 58 1.37 -7.98 10.83
C GLU A 58 2.39 -7.94 9.69
N ARG A 59 2.51 -6.78 9.04
CA ARG A 59 3.49 -6.60 7.97
C ARG A 59 4.89 -6.45 8.54
N SER A 60 5.80 -7.27 8.05
CA SER A 60 7.23 -7.10 8.35
C SER A 60 7.74 -5.80 7.73
N VAL A 61 8.48 -5.01 8.51
CA VAL A 61 9.13 -3.79 8.04
C VAL A 61 10.64 -3.93 8.08
N PRO A 62 11.36 -3.45 7.07
CA PRO A 62 12.82 -3.40 7.10
C PRO A 62 13.26 -2.47 8.23
N ASP A 63 14.05 -2.97 9.16
CA ASP A 63 14.57 -2.20 10.28
C ASP A 63 16.07 -1.98 10.13
N MET A 64 16.43 -0.89 9.52
CA MET A 64 17.80 -0.44 9.34
C MET A 64 18.18 0.69 10.32
N THR A 65 17.35 0.92 11.35
CA THR A 65 17.54 1.99 12.34
C THR A 65 18.92 1.93 12.97
N LYS A 66 19.35 0.74 13.40
CA LYS A 66 20.69 0.57 14.01
C LYS A 66 21.84 0.89 13.07
N LEU A 67 21.65 0.70 11.77
CA LEU A 67 22.64 0.98 10.75
C LEU A 67 22.75 2.47 10.44
N PHE A 68 21.62 3.14 10.24
CA PHE A 68 21.59 4.52 9.78
C PHE A 68 21.62 5.57 10.90
N LEU A 69 21.03 5.27 12.07
CA LEU A 69 20.90 6.25 13.15
C LEU A 69 22.25 6.83 13.63
N PRO A 70 23.35 6.08 13.76
CA PRO A 70 24.66 6.67 14.11
C PRO A 70 25.16 7.68 13.07
N THR A 71 24.93 7.41 11.79
CA THR A 71 25.29 8.30 10.68
C THR A 71 24.41 9.55 10.69
N ILE A 72 23.10 9.38 10.85
CA ILE A 72 22.15 10.50 10.94
C ILE A 72 22.51 11.42 12.11
N ASN A 73 22.77 10.87 13.30
CA ASN A 73 23.15 11.66 14.48
C ASN A 73 24.51 12.37 14.32
N ARG A 74 25.45 11.80 13.57
CA ARG A 74 26.69 12.46 13.23
C ARG A 74 26.48 13.65 12.30
N ASP A 75 25.61 13.46 11.26
CA ASP A 75 25.34 14.49 10.25
C ASP A 75 24.35 15.56 10.79
N PHE A 76 23.45 15.16 11.68
CA PHE A 76 22.43 16.00 12.32
C PHE A 76 22.38 15.74 13.84
N PRO A 77 23.25 16.35 14.64
CA PRO A 77 23.32 16.10 16.09
C PRO A 77 22.03 16.44 16.87
N ALA A 78 21.21 17.35 16.33
CA ALA A 78 19.93 17.73 16.93
C ALA A 78 18.76 16.76 16.56
N PHE A 79 19.00 15.77 15.71
CA PHE A 79 17.96 14.80 15.33
C PHE A 79 17.68 13.84 16.49
N ASN A 80 16.42 13.83 16.94
CA ASN A 80 15.96 12.97 18.05
C ASN A 80 15.00 11.90 17.49
N TRP A 81 15.51 10.72 17.18
CA TRP A 81 14.71 9.64 16.62
C TRP A 81 13.49 9.26 17.47
N PRO A 82 13.54 9.08 18.79
CA PRO A 82 12.36 8.81 19.61
C PRO A 82 11.25 9.84 19.47
N GLU A 83 11.57 11.12 19.42
CA GLU A 83 10.60 12.21 19.24
C GLU A 83 10.01 12.24 17.83
N GLU A 84 10.87 12.13 16.82
CA GLU A 84 10.44 12.10 15.42
C GLU A 84 9.55 10.90 15.13
N ARG A 85 9.87 9.73 15.68
CA ARG A 85 9.04 8.54 15.57
C ARG A 85 7.62 8.79 16.08
N ILE A 86 7.48 9.34 17.30
CA ILE A 86 6.19 9.66 17.89
C ILE A 86 5.43 10.69 17.05
N ALA A 87 6.14 11.70 16.53
CA ALA A 87 5.54 12.72 15.68
C ALA A 87 5.01 12.14 14.35
N ILE A 88 5.77 11.22 13.73
CA ILE A 88 5.37 10.52 12.50
C ILE A 88 4.14 9.63 12.77
N GLU A 89 4.14 8.85 13.85
CA GLU A 89 3.02 7.99 14.24
C GLU A 89 1.74 8.81 14.46
N LYS A 90 1.83 9.96 15.13
CA LYS A 90 0.70 10.90 15.31
C LYS A 90 0.19 11.45 13.98
N ARG A 91 1.09 11.86 13.09
CA ARG A 91 0.72 12.38 11.76
C ARG A 91 0.05 11.29 10.92
N LEU A 92 0.55 10.04 10.96
CA LEU A 92 -0.05 8.90 10.28
C LEU A 92 -1.50 8.67 10.72
N VAL A 93 -1.75 8.63 12.04
CA VAL A 93 -3.11 8.50 12.59
C VAL A 93 -3.98 9.68 12.17
N SER A 94 -3.42 10.90 12.12
CA SER A 94 -4.15 12.10 11.70
C SER A 94 -4.56 12.07 10.23
N VAL A 95 -3.76 11.45 9.35
CA VAL A 95 -4.12 11.25 7.94
C VAL A 95 -5.33 10.32 7.80
N LEU A 96 -5.37 9.22 8.54
CA LEU A 96 -6.54 8.33 8.56
C LEU A 96 -7.78 9.06 9.08
N ALA A 97 -7.64 9.83 10.17
CA ALA A 97 -8.74 10.63 10.73
C ALA A 97 -9.24 11.71 9.75
N ALA A 98 -8.35 12.38 9.03
CA ALA A 98 -8.70 13.38 8.03
C ALA A 98 -9.46 12.77 6.85
N ARG A 99 -9.05 11.60 6.36
CA ARG A 99 -9.74 10.89 5.28
C ARG A 99 -11.10 10.35 5.72
N GLN A 100 -11.21 9.84 6.95
CA GLN A 100 -12.48 9.39 7.49
C GLN A 100 -13.48 10.53 7.64
N ALA A 101 -13.04 11.68 8.17
CA ALA A 101 -13.88 12.85 8.36
C ALA A 101 -14.10 13.67 7.08
N LEU A 102 -13.35 13.38 6.02
CA LEU A 102 -13.25 14.21 4.80
C LEU A 102 -12.89 15.68 5.14
N ASP A 103 -12.03 15.88 6.14
CA ASP A 103 -11.71 17.18 6.72
C ASP A 103 -10.21 17.32 7.01
N LEU A 104 -9.57 18.30 6.34
CA LEU A 104 -8.15 18.60 6.50
C LEU A 104 -7.78 19.17 7.88
N SER A 105 -8.75 19.70 8.63
CA SER A 105 -8.49 20.24 9.99
C SER A 105 -8.04 19.15 10.99
N LYS A 106 -8.26 17.89 10.67
CA LYS A 106 -7.82 16.75 11.46
C LYS A 106 -6.33 16.44 11.34
N LEU A 107 -5.64 17.03 10.34
CA LEU A 107 -4.20 16.84 10.17
C LEU A 107 -3.40 17.54 11.27
N VAL A 108 -2.43 16.82 11.82
CA VAL A 108 -1.53 17.33 12.86
C VAL A 108 -0.25 17.82 12.22
N SER A 109 0.02 19.13 12.26
CA SER A 109 1.25 19.77 11.75
C SER A 109 1.72 19.22 10.40
N PRO A 110 0.86 19.23 9.35
CA PRO A 110 1.23 18.72 8.04
C PRO A 110 2.18 19.70 7.35
N SER A 111 3.12 19.16 6.54
CA SER A 111 3.76 19.96 5.50
C SER A 111 2.75 20.36 4.42
N GLU A 112 3.09 21.34 3.59
CA GLU A 112 2.19 21.76 2.52
C GLU A 112 1.99 20.63 1.49
N SER A 113 3.04 19.86 1.17
CA SER A 113 2.94 18.74 0.24
C SER A 113 2.09 17.59 0.81
N LEU A 114 2.23 17.25 2.08
CA LEU A 114 1.38 16.25 2.73
C LEU A 114 -0.08 16.71 2.78
N ARG A 115 -0.33 17.98 3.11
CA ARG A 115 -1.67 18.58 3.11
C ARG A 115 -2.33 18.46 1.74
N GLU A 116 -1.60 18.80 0.68
CA GLU A 116 -2.09 18.77 -0.69
C GLU A 116 -2.41 17.33 -1.14
N ARG A 117 -1.54 16.38 -0.83
CA ARG A 117 -1.79 14.96 -1.13
C ARG A 117 -3.05 14.44 -0.44
N VAL A 118 -3.25 14.78 0.83
CA VAL A 118 -4.44 14.38 1.58
C VAL A 118 -5.68 15.09 1.04
N ARG A 119 -5.57 16.36 0.63
CA ARG A 119 -6.65 17.12 -0.02
C ARG A 119 -7.14 16.42 -1.28
N LEU A 120 -6.22 16.05 -2.18
CA LEU A 120 -6.53 15.33 -3.40
C LEU A 120 -7.19 13.98 -3.13
N ALA A 121 -6.71 13.25 -2.13
CA ALA A 121 -7.30 11.97 -1.74
C ALA A 121 -8.72 12.12 -1.15
N ILE A 122 -8.99 13.19 -0.40
CA ILE A 122 -10.34 13.52 0.11
C ILE A 122 -11.27 13.93 -1.03
N GLU A 123 -10.79 14.71 -1.99
CA GLU A 123 -11.57 15.11 -3.17
C GLU A 123 -11.94 13.91 -4.02
N ASP A 124 -11.00 12.97 -4.23
CA ASP A 124 -11.28 11.72 -4.94
C ASP A 124 -12.34 10.89 -4.21
N ASP A 125 -12.22 10.73 -2.88
CA ASP A 125 -13.22 10.04 -2.07
C ASP A 125 -14.61 10.72 -2.18
N ARG A 126 -14.68 12.05 -2.19
CA ARG A 126 -15.93 12.82 -2.36
C ARG A 126 -16.53 12.64 -3.75
N MET A 127 -15.72 12.77 -4.81
CA MET A 127 -16.19 12.63 -6.20
C MET A 127 -16.76 11.23 -6.45
N ASN A 128 -16.14 10.22 -5.84
CA ASN A 128 -16.59 8.83 -5.95
C ASN A 128 -17.68 8.45 -4.95
N GLY A 129 -18.15 9.38 -4.11
CA GLY A 129 -19.14 9.12 -3.07
C GLY A 129 -18.70 8.03 -2.09
N LEU A 130 -17.39 7.97 -1.79
CA LEU A 130 -16.81 6.97 -0.90
C LEU A 130 -16.85 7.46 0.55
N THR A 131 -17.26 6.58 1.45
CA THR A 131 -17.17 6.78 2.89
C THR A 131 -16.28 5.70 3.47
N ARG A 132 -15.19 6.14 4.10
CA ARG A 132 -14.21 5.26 4.78
C ARG A 132 -14.39 5.38 6.28
N SER A 133 -14.24 4.26 6.98
CA SER A 133 -14.15 4.27 8.44
C SER A 133 -12.90 3.51 8.86
N PHE A 134 -12.16 4.07 9.81
CA PHE A 134 -10.97 3.48 10.40
C PHE A 134 -11.12 3.46 11.92
N SER A 135 -10.93 2.30 12.53
CA SER A 135 -10.99 2.13 13.99
C SER A 135 -9.94 1.12 14.45
N ASP A 136 -9.71 1.04 15.75
CA ASP A 136 -8.74 0.12 16.35
C ASP A 136 -7.37 0.16 15.65
N ILE A 137 -6.84 1.40 15.51
CA ILE A 137 -5.57 1.65 14.85
C ILE A 137 -4.44 1.27 15.80
N VAL A 138 -3.60 0.34 15.40
CA VAL A 138 -2.42 -0.13 16.13
C VAL A 138 -1.20 0.03 15.26
N ILE A 139 -0.17 0.70 15.75
CA ILE A 139 1.14 0.77 15.10
C ILE A 139 2.04 -0.23 15.81
N HIS A 140 2.37 -1.32 15.09
CA HIS A 140 3.17 -2.42 15.64
C HIS A 140 4.65 -2.06 15.73
N LYS A 141 5.16 -1.42 14.66
CA LYS A 141 6.58 -1.06 14.56
C LYS A 141 6.77 0.11 13.60
N THR A 142 7.66 1.02 13.96
CA THR A 142 8.14 2.11 13.10
C THR A 142 9.67 2.10 13.11
N ALA A 143 10.28 2.06 11.92
CA ALA A 143 11.73 1.93 11.77
C ALA A 143 12.24 2.74 10.58
N ILE A 144 13.51 3.16 10.66
CA ILE A 144 14.22 3.76 9.54
C ILE A 144 14.58 2.65 8.55
N ALA A 145 14.14 2.80 7.29
CA ALA A 145 14.39 1.85 6.23
C ALA A 145 15.53 2.28 5.30
N ASP A 146 15.71 3.60 5.09
CA ASP A 146 16.75 4.13 4.21
C ASP A 146 17.14 5.55 4.63
N TYR A 147 18.37 5.95 4.31
CA TYR A 147 18.92 7.28 4.57
C TYR A 147 19.77 7.74 3.39
N LYS A 148 19.46 8.91 2.86
CA LYS A 148 20.19 9.54 1.77
C LYS A 148 20.54 10.96 2.14
N ASN A 149 21.83 11.26 2.18
CA ASN A 149 22.33 12.60 2.42
C ASN A 149 22.90 13.17 1.11
N LEU A 150 22.13 14.03 0.47
CA LEU A 150 22.52 14.72 -0.76
C LEU A 150 22.94 16.17 -0.43
N PRO A 151 23.71 16.84 -1.27
CA PRO A 151 24.24 18.18 -0.98
C PRO A 151 23.17 19.25 -0.72
N THR A 152 21.96 19.07 -1.27
CA THR A 152 20.86 20.03 -1.17
C THR A 152 19.69 19.53 -0.33
N LEU A 153 19.62 18.22 -0.13
CA LEU A 153 18.46 17.57 0.48
C LEU A 153 18.90 16.31 1.21
N THR A 154 18.44 16.15 2.43
CA THR A 154 18.55 14.87 3.14
C THR A 154 17.19 14.21 3.22
N GLU A 155 17.12 12.93 2.90
CA GLU A 155 15.91 12.12 2.94
C GLU A 155 16.11 10.95 3.92
N ILE A 156 15.15 10.78 4.83
CA ILE A 156 15.02 9.60 5.67
C ILE A 156 13.72 8.92 5.30
N ARG A 157 13.81 7.68 4.82
CA ARG A 157 12.65 6.85 4.56
C ARG A 157 12.36 5.98 5.77
N ILE A 158 11.14 6.09 6.27
CA ILE A 158 10.65 5.44 7.47
C ILE A 158 9.51 4.52 7.07
N VAL A 159 9.50 3.30 7.59
CA VAL A 159 8.44 2.34 7.32
C VAL A 159 7.78 1.94 8.63
N SER A 160 6.45 2.01 8.65
CA SER A 160 5.63 1.61 9.80
C SER A 160 4.74 0.41 9.44
N SER A 161 4.66 -0.59 10.32
CA SER A 161 3.66 -1.66 10.26
C SER A 161 2.43 -1.21 11.04
N VAL A 162 1.28 -1.19 10.38
CA VAL A 162 0.05 -0.62 10.93
C VAL A 162 -1.11 -1.56 10.69
N GLY A 163 -1.85 -1.83 11.75
CA GLY A 163 -3.10 -2.59 11.71
C GLY A 163 -4.29 -1.70 12.10
N PHE A 164 -5.42 -1.85 11.43
CA PHE A 164 -6.67 -1.17 11.77
C PHE A 164 -7.88 -1.94 11.27
N LEU A 165 -9.03 -1.70 11.87
CA LEU A 165 -10.31 -2.10 11.29
C LEU A 165 -10.73 -1.05 10.29
N ALA A 166 -11.06 -1.49 9.06
CA ALA A 166 -11.51 -0.61 8.02
C ALA A 166 -12.82 -1.06 7.41
N SER A 167 -13.63 -0.10 6.99
CA SER A 167 -14.79 -0.33 6.13
C SER A 167 -14.86 0.71 5.04
N LEU A 168 -15.35 0.30 3.87
CA LEU A 168 -15.53 1.15 2.71
C LEU A 168 -16.96 1.00 2.20
N SER A 169 -17.67 2.10 2.09
CA SER A 169 -19.02 2.15 1.54
C SER A 169 -19.16 3.27 0.52
N GLY A 170 -20.07 3.11 -0.43
CA GLY A 170 -20.33 4.08 -1.48
C GLY A 170 -21.08 3.47 -2.64
N GLU A 171 -21.72 4.30 -3.46
CA GLU A 171 -22.44 3.81 -4.64
C GLU A 171 -21.48 3.32 -5.73
N SER A 172 -20.33 3.95 -5.86
CA SER A 172 -19.26 3.54 -6.79
C SER A 172 -18.78 2.12 -6.51
N VAL A 173 -18.63 1.74 -5.23
CA VAL A 173 -18.22 0.39 -4.82
C VAL A 173 -19.26 -0.65 -5.21
N LYS A 174 -20.54 -0.34 -5.04
CA LYS A 174 -21.64 -1.24 -5.43
C LYS A 174 -21.69 -1.47 -6.94
N LYS A 175 -21.32 -0.45 -7.71
CA LYS A 175 -21.33 -0.48 -9.18
C LYS A 175 -20.13 -1.21 -9.75
N SER A 176 -18.95 -1.03 -9.18
CA SER A 176 -17.69 -1.61 -9.68
C SER A 176 -17.46 -3.05 -9.20
N GLU A 177 -17.77 -3.36 -7.94
CA GLU A 177 -17.40 -4.61 -7.29
C GLU A 177 -18.55 -5.62 -7.17
N GLY A 178 -19.78 -5.19 -7.47
CA GLY A 178 -20.99 -6.01 -7.29
C GLY A 178 -21.48 -6.04 -5.83
N LYS A 179 -22.76 -6.39 -5.65
CA LYS A 179 -23.46 -6.28 -4.35
C LYS A 179 -22.82 -7.08 -3.22
N ALA A 180 -22.38 -8.32 -3.49
CA ALA A 180 -21.81 -9.19 -2.46
C ALA A 180 -20.46 -8.68 -1.94
N ARG A 181 -19.56 -8.23 -2.83
CA ARG A 181 -18.26 -7.70 -2.46
C ARG A 181 -18.37 -6.32 -1.81
N ALA A 182 -19.28 -5.48 -2.30
CA ALA A 182 -19.57 -4.19 -1.66
C ALA A 182 -20.07 -4.36 -0.23
N ALA A 183 -20.93 -5.36 0.04
CA ALA A 183 -21.39 -5.69 1.39
C ALA A 183 -20.23 -6.17 2.29
N ALA A 184 -19.30 -6.96 1.75
CA ALA A 184 -18.12 -7.41 2.48
C ALA A 184 -17.18 -6.26 2.81
N LEU A 185 -16.98 -5.30 1.90
CA LEU A 185 -16.16 -4.11 2.13
C LEU A 185 -16.82 -3.10 3.10
N ALA A 186 -18.15 -3.06 3.14
CA ALA A 186 -18.89 -2.22 4.08
C ALA A 186 -18.82 -2.76 5.52
N ALA A 187 -18.61 -4.07 5.71
CA ALA A 187 -18.39 -4.64 7.02
C ALA A 187 -16.97 -4.31 7.52
N PRO A 188 -16.79 -3.94 8.80
CA PRO A 188 -15.46 -3.73 9.37
C PRO A 188 -14.62 -5.01 9.25
N HIS A 189 -13.44 -4.88 8.66
CA HIS A 189 -12.48 -5.98 8.52
C HIS A 189 -11.06 -5.52 8.87
N ARG A 190 -10.26 -6.43 9.39
CA ARG A 190 -8.89 -6.13 9.79
C ARG A 190 -8.01 -5.96 8.55
N VAL A 191 -7.27 -4.87 8.52
CA VAL A 191 -6.26 -4.56 7.50
C VAL A 191 -4.92 -4.43 8.19
N GLU A 192 -3.92 -5.15 7.68
CA GLU A 192 -2.53 -5.01 8.07
C GLU A 192 -1.73 -4.50 6.87
N THR A 193 -1.12 -3.34 7.02
CA THR A 193 -0.43 -2.65 5.93
C THR A 193 0.91 -2.10 6.38
N SER A 194 1.82 -1.91 5.43
CA SER A 194 3.00 -1.09 5.65
C SER A 194 2.77 0.32 5.11
N VAL A 195 3.26 1.29 5.87
CA VAL A 195 3.16 2.71 5.54
C VAL A 195 4.56 3.27 5.40
N THR A 196 4.86 3.81 4.23
CA THR A 196 6.11 4.53 3.98
C THR A 196 5.93 6.01 4.25
N SER A 197 6.80 6.57 5.07
CA SER A 197 6.86 8.00 5.38
C SER A 197 8.21 8.54 4.94
N VAL A 198 8.22 9.70 4.29
CA VAL A 198 9.43 10.37 3.82
C VAL A 198 9.62 11.66 4.60
N LEU A 199 10.68 11.69 5.41
CA LEU A 199 11.12 12.84 6.17
C LEU A 199 12.26 13.52 5.43
N VAL A 200 12.12 14.80 5.19
CA VAL A 200 13.04 15.60 4.37
C VAL A 200 13.61 16.74 5.20
N HIS A 201 14.89 16.97 5.07
CA HIS A 201 15.59 18.13 5.59
C HIS A 201 16.23 18.90 4.44
N ALA A 202 15.72 20.09 4.13
CA ALA A 202 16.35 20.96 3.15
C ALA A 202 17.62 21.56 3.76
N GLN A 203 18.76 21.28 3.14
CA GLN A 203 20.03 21.91 3.54
C GLN A 203 20.10 23.30 2.89
N SER A 204 20.13 24.35 3.68
CA SER A 204 20.49 25.67 3.15
C SER A 204 21.94 25.60 2.69
N VAL A 205 22.15 25.80 1.39
CA VAL A 205 23.49 25.89 0.84
C VAL A 205 24.17 27.08 1.53
N ASN A 206 25.14 26.79 2.39
CA ASN A 206 25.84 27.78 3.19
C ASN A 206 26.39 28.93 2.31
N ALA A 207 25.95 30.13 2.59
CA ALA A 207 26.34 31.37 1.92
C ALA A 207 27.81 31.79 2.14
N LYS A 208 28.69 30.88 2.56
CA LYS A 208 30.09 31.18 2.90
C LYS A 208 31.13 30.91 1.81
N SER A 209 30.78 30.25 0.72
CA SER A 209 31.67 30.13 -0.44
C SER A 209 31.09 30.93 -1.59
N GLY A 210 31.77 31.97 -2.01
CA GLY A 210 31.36 32.96 -3.01
C GLY A 210 31.13 32.47 -4.44
N TYR A 211 30.84 31.19 -4.63
CA TYR A 211 30.43 30.59 -5.88
C TYR A 211 29.28 29.60 -5.63
N GLN A 212 28.08 30.14 -5.43
CA GLN A 212 26.88 29.32 -5.38
C GLN A 212 26.42 29.00 -6.80
N LYS A 213 26.78 27.87 -7.31
CA LYS A 213 26.07 27.26 -8.44
C LYS A 213 24.78 26.67 -7.88
N ILE A 214 23.72 27.46 -7.86
CA ILE A 214 22.38 27.00 -7.47
C ILE A 214 21.89 26.06 -8.57
N VAL A 215 22.01 24.77 -8.35
CA VAL A 215 21.48 23.78 -9.26
C VAL A 215 20.06 23.46 -8.80
N GLY A 216 19.06 24.01 -9.54
CA GLY A 216 17.76 23.38 -9.63
C GLY A 216 16.67 23.83 -8.68
N ILE A 217 16.74 24.99 -8.02
CA ILE A 217 15.52 25.52 -7.35
C ILE A 217 14.66 26.19 -8.41
N SER A 218 13.51 25.60 -8.70
CA SER A 218 12.50 26.19 -9.60
C SER A 218 11.32 26.73 -8.79
N CYS A 219 10.72 27.80 -9.30
CA CYS A 219 9.51 28.35 -8.72
C CYS A 219 8.37 27.32 -8.80
N PRO A 220 7.70 26.96 -7.69
CA PRO A 220 6.61 26.00 -7.70
C PRO A 220 5.38 26.49 -8.50
N HIS A 221 5.30 27.81 -8.76
CA HIS A 221 4.17 28.40 -9.45
C HIS A 221 4.35 28.49 -10.96
N CYS A 222 5.58 28.80 -11.45
CA CYS A 222 5.82 29.02 -12.88
C CYS A 222 6.97 28.16 -13.45
N GLY A 223 7.62 27.34 -12.64
CA GLY A 223 8.74 26.49 -13.08
C GLY A 223 10.04 27.21 -13.38
N ALA A 224 10.07 28.57 -13.30
CA ALA A 224 11.27 29.34 -13.61
C ALA A 224 12.40 29.10 -12.60
N PRO A 225 13.68 29.02 -13.05
CA PRO A 225 14.80 28.84 -12.16
C PRO A 225 14.97 30.02 -11.22
N LEU A 226 15.09 29.76 -9.92
CA LEU A 226 15.35 30.79 -8.92
C LEU A 226 16.84 30.95 -8.72
N GLN A 227 17.33 32.18 -8.79
CA GLN A 227 18.75 32.47 -8.63
C GLN A 227 19.20 32.48 -7.17
N ARG A 228 18.23 32.55 -6.23
CA ARG A 228 18.48 32.63 -4.78
C ARG A 228 17.47 31.77 -4.03
N ALA A 229 17.97 30.96 -3.10
CA ALA A 229 17.14 30.12 -2.25
C ALA A 229 16.33 30.92 -1.20
N ASP A 230 16.77 32.13 -0.86
CA ASP A 230 16.15 33.03 0.10
C ASP A 230 15.17 34.03 -0.55
N ALA A 231 14.86 33.89 -1.83
CA ALA A 231 13.93 34.76 -2.53
C ALA A 231 12.51 34.59 -1.94
N ARG A 232 11.92 35.69 -1.46
CA ARG A 232 10.54 35.72 -0.95
C ARG A 232 9.50 35.91 -2.04
N ILE A 233 9.92 36.40 -3.19
CA ILE A 233 9.06 36.67 -4.35
C ILE A 233 9.77 36.17 -5.58
N CYS A 234 9.05 35.40 -6.41
CA CYS A 234 9.58 34.95 -7.69
C CYS A 234 9.83 36.13 -8.61
N PRO A 235 11.05 36.31 -9.17
CA PRO A 235 11.33 37.44 -10.05
C PRO A 235 10.56 37.36 -11.37
N PHE A 236 10.09 36.19 -11.77
CA PHE A 236 9.39 35.94 -13.03
C PHE A 236 7.87 36.11 -12.91
N CYS A 237 7.21 35.37 -12.03
CA CYS A 237 5.75 35.38 -11.91
C CYS A 237 5.24 36.26 -10.76
N LYS A 238 6.12 36.87 -9.97
CA LYS A 238 5.79 37.74 -8.82
C LYS A 238 5.00 37.01 -7.70
N SER A 239 4.83 35.70 -7.76
CA SER A 239 4.19 34.96 -6.68
C SER A 239 5.07 34.95 -5.42
N ALA A 240 4.44 34.98 -4.26
CA ALA A 240 5.13 34.78 -2.99
C ALA A 240 5.69 33.38 -2.92
N LEU A 241 6.97 33.28 -2.58
CA LEU A 241 7.65 32.02 -2.35
C LEU A 241 7.62 31.76 -0.84
N VAL A 242 6.99 30.66 -0.45
CA VAL A 242 7.02 30.23 0.94
C VAL A 242 8.45 29.75 1.22
N GLN A 243 9.18 30.48 2.05
CA GLN A 243 10.41 29.99 2.61
C GLN A 243 10.03 28.87 3.60
N THR A 244 10.29 27.64 3.25
CA THR A 244 10.38 26.59 4.25
C THR A 244 11.59 26.95 5.10
N ASP A 245 11.40 27.16 6.41
CA ASP A 245 12.50 27.35 7.34
C ASP A 245 13.47 26.20 7.16
N SER A 246 14.61 26.48 6.57
CA SER A 246 15.52 25.51 5.96
C SER A 246 16.30 24.67 6.96
N MET A 247 15.86 24.61 8.21
CA MET A 247 16.53 23.92 9.32
C MET A 247 15.61 22.91 10.03
N VAL A 248 14.40 22.67 9.53
CA VAL A 248 13.42 21.80 10.20
C VAL A 248 13.15 20.56 9.36
N TRP A 249 13.09 19.41 10.00
CA TRP A 249 12.62 18.18 9.37
C TRP A 249 11.15 18.30 9.00
N SER A 250 10.84 18.01 7.75
CA SER A 250 9.48 18.09 7.20
C SER A 250 9.05 16.72 6.72
N LEU A 251 7.85 16.28 7.11
CA LEU A 251 7.26 15.04 6.63
C LEU A 251 6.48 15.32 5.34
N GLU A 252 7.08 14.94 4.20
CA GLU A 252 6.57 15.29 2.88
C GLU A 252 5.60 14.27 2.31
N GLU A 253 5.71 13.02 2.75
CA GLU A 253 4.94 11.94 2.19
C GLU A 253 4.54 10.90 3.25
N ILE A 254 3.30 10.43 3.15
CA ILE A 254 2.80 9.24 3.85
C ILE A 254 2.04 8.40 2.81
N GLU A 255 2.57 7.24 2.50
CA GLU A 255 2.01 6.32 1.52
C GLU A 255 1.65 4.98 2.17
N PHE A 256 0.41 4.55 2.01
CA PHE A 256 -0.07 3.24 2.45
C PHE A 256 0.07 2.24 1.32
N GLN A 257 0.77 1.12 1.55
CA GLN A 257 0.91 0.06 0.55
C GLN A 257 -0.45 -0.55 0.18
N THR A 258 -1.34 -0.64 1.14
CA THR A 258 -2.72 -1.06 0.95
C THR A 258 -3.61 -0.18 1.80
N LEU A 259 -4.40 0.65 1.16
CA LEU A 259 -5.49 1.37 1.78
C LEU A 259 -6.76 0.97 1.02
N ILE A 260 -7.78 0.56 1.70
CA ILE A 260 -9.06 0.08 1.11
C ILE A 260 -9.73 1.20 0.35
#